data_2c36156342ec0179654730a304c0b1d1
#
_entry.id   2c36156342ec0179654730a304c0b1d1
#
_cell.length_a   1.000
_cell.length_b   1.000
_cell.length_c   1.000
_cell.angle_alpha   90.00
_cell.angle_beta   90.00
_cell.angle_gamma   90.00
#
_symmetry.space_group_name_H-M   'P 1'
#
loop_
_entity.id
_entity.type
_entity.pdbx_description
1 polymer ?
#
loop_
_entity_poly.entity_id
_entity_poly.type
_entity_poly.pdbx_seq_one_letter_code
_entity_poly.pdbx_strand_id
1 'polypeptide(L)'
;MDKIHAMQLFIRVADLESFSRAAETLALPKGSVSRQIQALESHLGVRLLHRTTRRVQLTQDGMVYYERAKDLLSNLDELDGMFQHDPASISGRLRVDMPVGFAKKLVIPHLPTFLQQYPGIELELSSSDRLVDVIREGFDCVVRVGALKDSGLIARPLVKLTQINCASPDYLARFGYPQSLEDLADHALIHYASTLGVRPPGFEVVIDGAVRWVKTGGILTVNSTETYQAACIAGLGIIQVPRTGVREALRAGDLTEILPQYRAEPLPVSLIYPHRRNLSRRVHLFMEWLGGLMKAYVD
;
A
#
# COMPACT_ATOMS: atom_id res chain seq x y z
N MET A 1 33.54 19.69 -0.93
CA MET A 1 33.10 18.33 -0.61
C MET A 1 32.20 17.87 -1.75
N ASP A 2 32.51 16.76 -2.37
CA ASP A 2 31.59 16.08 -3.28
C ASP A 2 30.48 15.44 -2.44
N LYS A 3 29.25 15.98 -2.55
CA LYS A 3 28.12 15.55 -1.75
C LYS A 3 27.66 14.13 -2.14
N ILE A 4 27.68 13.81 -3.44
CA ILE A 4 27.25 12.50 -3.95
C ILE A 4 28.17 11.42 -3.40
N HIS A 5 29.48 11.62 -3.55
CA HIS A 5 30.47 10.69 -3.02
C HIS A 5 30.38 10.56 -1.49
N ALA A 6 30.15 11.66 -0.76
CA ALA A 6 29.98 11.62 0.69
C ALA A 6 28.70 10.83 1.13
N MET A 7 27.60 10.93 0.37
CA MET A 7 26.39 10.13 0.59
C MET A 7 26.66 8.64 0.36
N GLN A 8 27.32 8.29 -0.73
CA GLN A 8 27.72 6.90 -1.04
C GLN A 8 28.58 6.29 0.07
N LEU A 9 29.59 7.05 0.54
CA LEU A 9 30.44 6.63 1.66
C LEU A 9 29.63 6.43 2.95
N PHE A 10 28.74 7.36 3.26
CA PHE A 10 27.89 7.28 4.45
C PHE A 10 27.00 6.04 4.42
N ILE A 11 26.28 5.81 3.32
CA ILE A 11 25.44 4.62 3.12
C ILE A 11 26.28 3.36 3.29
N ARG A 12 27.45 3.30 2.66
CA ARG A 12 28.31 2.10 2.73
C ARG A 12 28.81 1.81 4.14
N VAL A 13 29.12 2.85 4.92
CA VAL A 13 29.52 2.70 6.34
C VAL A 13 28.32 2.24 7.18
N ALA A 14 27.12 2.77 6.92
CA ALA A 14 25.91 2.37 7.61
C ALA A 14 25.55 0.91 7.33
N ASP A 15 25.55 0.47 6.06
CA ASP A 15 25.26 -0.91 5.63
C ASP A 15 26.20 -1.93 6.27
N LEU A 16 27.49 -1.59 6.35
CA LEU A 16 28.51 -2.47 6.89
C LEU A 16 28.73 -2.33 8.39
N GLU A 17 28.09 -1.35 9.03
CA GLU A 17 28.30 -0.98 10.44
C GLU A 17 29.79 -0.81 10.81
N SER A 18 30.63 -0.47 9.82
CA SER A 18 32.08 -0.46 9.95
C SER A 18 32.80 0.47 8.97
N PHE A 19 33.55 1.43 9.50
CA PHE A 19 34.41 2.30 8.68
C PHE A 19 35.53 1.53 7.98
N SER A 20 36.08 0.49 8.61
CA SER A 20 37.17 -0.30 8.05
C SER A 20 36.69 -1.13 6.87
N ARG A 21 35.60 -1.86 7.03
CA ARG A 21 35.00 -2.66 5.96
C ARG A 21 34.53 -1.80 4.80
N ALA A 22 33.93 -0.64 5.07
CA ALA A 22 33.54 0.30 4.04
C ALA A 22 34.75 0.82 3.24
N ALA A 23 35.82 1.17 3.94
CA ALA A 23 37.06 1.61 3.31
C ALA A 23 37.69 0.53 2.42
N GLU A 24 37.74 -0.72 2.87
CA GLU A 24 38.21 -1.87 2.11
C GLU A 24 37.38 -2.11 0.84
N THR A 25 36.04 -2.11 0.96
CA THR A 25 35.14 -2.34 -0.18
C THR A 25 35.22 -1.24 -1.23
N LEU A 26 35.60 -0.03 -0.85
CA LEU A 26 35.70 1.13 -1.73
C LEU A 26 37.13 1.42 -2.16
N ALA A 27 38.09 0.58 -1.77
CA ALA A 27 39.53 0.73 -2.03
C ALA A 27 40.05 2.13 -1.57
N LEU A 28 39.56 2.66 -0.43
CA LEU A 28 39.93 3.96 0.11
C LEU A 28 40.65 3.82 1.45
N PRO A 29 41.56 4.75 1.80
CA PRO A 29 42.14 4.79 3.14
C PRO A 29 41.03 5.04 4.19
N LYS A 30 41.02 4.27 5.30
CA LYS A 30 40.07 4.41 6.41
C LYS A 30 39.95 5.84 6.94
N GLY A 31 41.11 6.56 7.06
CA GLY A 31 41.15 7.95 7.52
C GLY A 31 40.44 8.91 6.54
N SER A 32 40.43 8.61 5.25
CA SER A 32 39.71 9.40 4.24
C SER A 32 38.22 9.27 4.39
N VAL A 33 37.70 8.02 4.54
CA VAL A 33 36.26 7.75 4.76
C VAL A 33 35.78 8.48 6.02
N SER A 34 36.51 8.35 7.13
CA SER A 34 36.13 9.01 8.38
C SER A 34 36.09 10.54 8.25
N ARG A 35 37.07 11.14 7.57
CA ARG A 35 37.13 12.62 7.37
C ARG A 35 35.97 13.09 6.47
N GLN A 36 35.63 12.35 5.43
CA GLN A 36 34.54 12.75 4.52
C GLN A 36 33.19 12.67 5.21
N ILE A 37 32.94 11.66 6.04
CA ILE A 37 31.70 11.56 6.83
C ILE A 37 31.67 12.67 7.89
N GLN A 38 32.78 12.99 8.56
CA GLN A 38 32.83 14.14 9.48
C GLN A 38 32.52 15.45 8.77
N ALA A 39 33.06 15.65 7.57
CA ALA A 39 32.75 16.83 6.77
C ALA A 39 31.28 16.90 6.36
N LEU A 40 30.65 15.74 6.06
CA LEU A 40 29.22 15.65 5.79
C LEU A 40 28.40 16.03 7.03
N GLU A 41 28.68 15.43 8.19
CA GLU A 41 28.01 15.72 9.46
C GLU A 41 28.18 17.23 9.84
N SER A 42 29.37 17.78 9.66
CA SER A 42 29.60 19.21 9.91
C SER A 42 28.85 20.13 8.95
N HIS A 43 28.71 19.73 7.68
CA HIS A 43 27.94 20.47 6.69
C HIS A 43 26.45 20.48 6.99
N LEU A 44 25.93 19.36 7.52
CA LEU A 44 24.53 19.20 7.90
C LEU A 44 24.19 19.75 9.28
N GLY A 45 25.21 19.98 10.11
CA GLY A 45 25.06 20.45 11.49
C GLY A 45 24.54 19.39 12.45
N VAL A 46 24.47 18.12 12.04
CA VAL A 46 23.97 17.00 12.84
C VAL A 46 24.91 15.80 12.76
N ARG A 47 24.87 14.96 13.79
CA ARG A 47 25.56 13.66 13.76
C ARG A 47 24.67 12.61 13.14
N LEU A 48 25.20 11.91 12.15
CA LEU A 48 24.49 10.83 11.45
C LEU A 48 24.84 9.45 12.04
N LEU A 49 26.02 9.32 12.65
CA LEU A 49 26.54 8.07 13.19
C LEU A 49 26.92 8.18 14.66
N HIS A 50 26.47 7.22 15.46
CA HIS A 50 27.03 6.93 16.77
C HIS A 50 28.31 6.11 16.58
N ARG A 51 29.43 6.65 17.04
CA ARG A 51 30.75 5.99 16.96
C ARG A 51 31.11 5.44 18.32
N THR A 52 31.10 4.13 18.47
CA THR A 52 31.76 3.46 19.59
C THR A 52 32.98 2.73 19.06
N THR A 53 33.89 2.36 19.94
CA THR A 53 35.12 1.62 19.56
C THR A 53 34.80 0.22 18.98
N ARG A 54 33.58 -0.27 19.13
CA ARG A 54 33.16 -1.63 18.73
C ARG A 54 32.05 -1.67 17.68
N ARG A 55 31.24 -0.61 17.54
CA ARG A 55 30.11 -0.58 16.58
C ARG A 55 29.86 0.82 16.03
N VAL A 56 29.39 0.87 14.81
CA VAL A 56 28.85 2.06 14.15
C VAL A 56 27.34 1.86 14.04
N GLN A 57 26.56 2.83 14.50
CA GLN A 57 25.10 2.78 14.43
C GLN A 57 24.58 4.13 13.92
N LEU A 58 23.47 4.11 13.22
CA LEU A 58 22.79 5.33 12.80
C LEU A 58 22.18 6.05 14.01
N THR A 59 22.28 7.38 14.02
CA THR A 59 21.44 8.23 14.88
C THR A 59 20.01 8.29 14.31
N GLN A 60 19.07 8.90 15.03
CA GLN A 60 17.74 9.15 14.50
C GLN A 60 17.80 10.03 13.23
N ASP A 61 18.58 11.09 13.24
CA ASP A 61 18.85 11.93 12.04
C ASP A 61 19.56 11.15 10.96
N GLY A 62 20.50 10.25 11.35
CA GLY A 62 21.21 9.35 10.46
C GLY A 62 20.29 8.39 9.73
N MET A 63 19.28 7.83 10.39
CA MET A 63 18.27 6.97 9.74
C MET A 63 17.47 7.74 8.70
N VAL A 64 16.99 8.94 9.04
CA VAL A 64 16.25 9.78 8.10
C VAL A 64 17.12 10.16 6.90
N TYR A 65 18.37 10.56 7.15
CA TYR A 65 19.30 10.92 6.09
C TYR A 65 19.70 9.73 5.21
N TYR A 66 19.88 8.54 5.81
CA TYR A 66 20.21 7.30 5.12
C TYR A 66 19.14 6.96 4.08
N GLU A 67 17.87 6.96 4.49
CA GLU A 67 16.74 6.68 3.61
C GLU A 67 16.66 7.68 2.44
N ARG A 68 16.78 8.98 2.75
CA ARG A 68 16.72 10.04 1.73
C ARG A 68 17.92 10.04 0.79
N ALA A 69 19.08 9.70 1.29
CA ALA A 69 20.31 9.61 0.48
C ALA A 69 20.24 8.39 -0.46
N LYS A 70 19.72 7.26 -0.02
CA LYS A 70 19.48 6.08 -0.90
C LYS A 70 18.50 6.44 -2.03
N ASP A 71 17.41 7.11 -1.73
CA ASP A 71 16.44 7.55 -2.73
C ASP A 71 17.07 8.48 -3.77
N LEU A 72 17.90 9.44 -3.30
CA LEU A 72 18.56 10.40 -4.19
C LEU A 72 19.57 9.72 -5.12
N LEU A 73 20.40 8.82 -4.57
CA LEU A 73 21.39 8.09 -5.38
C LEU A 73 20.70 7.17 -6.40
N SER A 74 19.65 6.48 -5.99
CA SER A 74 18.85 5.65 -6.92
C SER A 74 18.24 6.49 -8.06
N ASN A 75 17.77 7.71 -7.77
CA ASN A 75 17.28 8.62 -8.82
C ASN A 75 18.40 9.12 -9.75
N LEU A 76 19.62 9.26 -9.22
CA LEU A 76 20.79 9.62 -10.03
C LEU A 76 21.18 8.47 -10.96
N ASP A 77 21.24 7.25 -10.44
CA ASP A 77 21.51 6.04 -11.25
C ASP A 77 20.45 5.85 -12.34
N GLU A 78 19.18 6.15 -12.04
CA GLU A 78 18.10 6.13 -13.02
C GLU A 78 18.30 7.19 -14.11
N LEU A 79 18.79 8.39 -13.75
CA LEU A 79 19.10 9.44 -14.72
C LEU A 79 20.20 9.00 -15.69
N ASP A 80 21.23 8.36 -15.17
CA ASP A 80 22.33 7.82 -15.97
C ASP A 80 21.88 6.65 -16.87
N GLY A 81 20.93 5.82 -16.36
CA GLY A 81 20.30 4.72 -17.09
C GLY A 81 19.19 5.10 -18.07
N MET A 82 18.83 6.39 -18.15
CA MET A 82 17.65 6.90 -18.87
C MET A 82 17.63 6.54 -20.36
N PHE A 83 18.81 6.41 -20.96
CA PHE A 83 19.00 6.06 -22.37
C PHE A 83 19.25 4.55 -22.58
N GLN A 84 19.33 3.76 -21.52
CA GLN A 84 19.47 2.32 -21.58
C GLN A 84 18.09 1.67 -21.64
N HIS A 85 17.87 0.79 -22.64
CA HIS A 85 16.58 0.14 -22.87
C HIS A 85 16.47 -1.24 -22.20
N ASP A 86 17.51 -1.65 -21.46
CA ASP A 86 17.55 -2.94 -20.78
C ASP A 86 16.68 -2.91 -19.51
N PRO A 87 15.69 -3.80 -19.37
CA PRO A 87 14.92 -3.96 -18.12
C PRO A 87 15.81 -4.24 -16.90
N ALA A 88 16.93 -4.94 -17.07
CA ALA A 88 17.88 -5.25 -16.00
C ALA A 88 18.61 -4.00 -15.46
N SER A 89 18.66 -2.90 -16.23
CA SER A 89 19.23 -1.63 -15.78
C SER A 89 18.33 -0.84 -14.81
N ILE A 90 17.08 -1.28 -14.65
CA ILE A 90 16.12 -0.60 -13.77
C ILE A 90 16.33 -1.09 -12.34
N SER A 91 16.74 -0.20 -11.49
CA SER A 91 17.10 -0.53 -10.11
C SER A 91 16.57 0.50 -9.12
N GLY A 92 16.67 0.14 -7.83
CA GLY A 92 16.37 1.00 -6.72
C GLY A 92 15.12 0.64 -5.95
N ARG A 93 14.91 1.36 -4.85
CA ARG A 93 13.82 1.12 -3.93
C ARG A 93 12.49 1.65 -4.48
N LEU A 94 11.45 0.84 -4.36
CA LEU A 94 10.07 1.17 -4.72
C LEU A 94 9.17 0.94 -3.50
N ARG A 95 8.58 2.00 -2.96
CA ARG A 95 7.70 1.94 -1.79
C ARG A 95 6.25 2.08 -2.17
N VAL A 96 5.47 1.06 -1.89
CA VAL A 96 4.05 1.00 -2.27
C VAL A 96 3.20 0.66 -1.05
N ASP A 97 2.04 1.30 -0.93
CA ASP A 97 1.01 0.88 0.03
C ASP A 97 -0.29 0.53 -0.69
N MET A 98 -0.96 -0.52 -0.22
CA MET A 98 -2.23 -0.96 -0.77
C MET A 98 -3.08 -1.71 0.27
N PRO A 99 -4.41 -1.85 0.04
CA PRO A 99 -5.25 -2.66 0.90
C PRO A 99 -4.75 -4.11 1.03
N VAL A 100 -4.88 -4.68 2.24
CA VAL A 100 -4.41 -6.04 2.56
C VAL A 100 -4.93 -7.07 1.55
N GLY A 101 -6.21 -6.98 1.19
CA GLY A 101 -6.84 -7.91 0.23
C GLY A 101 -6.18 -7.88 -1.15
N PHE A 102 -5.76 -6.71 -1.66
CA PHE A 102 -5.03 -6.61 -2.93
C PHE A 102 -3.61 -7.13 -2.83
N ALA A 103 -2.90 -6.79 -1.77
CA ALA A 103 -1.56 -7.31 -1.55
C ALA A 103 -1.57 -8.84 -1.55
N LYS A 104 -2.41 -9.45 -0.73
CA LYS A 104 -2.47 -10.89 -0.50
C LYS A 104 -3.00 -11.69 -1.70
N LYS A 105 -4.11 -11.23 -2.31
CA LYS A 105 -4.83 -12.03 -3.31
C LYS A 105 -4.44 -11.70 -4.76
N LEU A 106 -3.84 -10.53 -5.01
CA LEU A 106 -3.50 -10.11 -6.36
C LEU A 106 -2.00 -9.89 -6.53
N VAL A 107 -1.37 -9.04 -5.72
CA VAL A 107 0.01 -8.59 -5.99
C VAL A 107 1.01 -9.69 -5.66
N ILE A 108 1.00 -10.23 -4.44
CA ILE A 108 1.97 -11.23 -3.99
C ILE A 108 2.02 -12.46 -4.89
N PRO A 109 0.89 -13.06 -5.35
CA PRO A 109 0.94 -14.22 -6.24
C PRO A 109 1.62 -13.96 -7.59
N HIS A 110 1.58 -12.72 -8.09
CA HIS A 110 2.16 -12.34 -9.38
C HIS A 110 3.52 -11.62 -9.26
N LEU A 111 3.90 -11.24 -8.05
CA LEU A 111 5.13 -10.49 -7.78
C LEU A 111 6.41 -11.23 -8.21
N PRO A 112 6.54 -12.57 -8.09
CA PRO A 112 7.73 -13.28 -8.54
C PRO A 112 8.10 -13.01 -10.02
N THR A 113 7.10 -12.96 -10.90
CA THR A 113 7.31 -12.67 -12.32
C THR A 113 7.81 -11.24 -12.54
N PHE A 114 7.25 -10.28 -11.80
CA PHE A 114 7.68 -8.88 -11.87
C PHE A 114 9.14 -8.71 -11.40
N LEU A 115 9.50 -9.29 -10.26
CA LEU A 115 10.84 -9.18 -9.70
C LEU A 115 11.88 -9.96 -10.53
N GLN A 116 11.48 -11.05 -11.18
CA GLN A 116 12.35 -11.76 -12.13
C GLN A 116 12.64 -10.90 -13.37
N GLN A 117 11.67 -10.13 -13.84
CA GLN A 117 11.84 -9.22 -14.98
C GLN A 117 12.67 -7.99 -14.61
N TYR A 118 12.59 -7.53 -13.37
CA TYR A 118 13.25 -6.31 -12.85
C TYR A 118 14.06 -6.63 -11.58
N PRO A 119 15.16 -7.39 -11.68
CA PRO A 119 15.91 -7.91 -10.53
C PRO A 119 16.61 -6.82 -9.69
N GLY A 120 16.76 -5.62 -10.23
CA GLY A 120 17.35 -4.47 -9.53
C GLY A 120 16.34 -3.69 -8.67
N ILE A 121 15.04 -4.03 -8.71
CA ILE A 121 14.02 -3.35 -7.91
C ILE A 121 13.94 -3.96 -6.50
N GLU A 122 14.12 -3.12 -5.49
CA GLU A 122 13.86 -3.45 -4.08
C GLU A 122 12.45 -2.96 -3.72
N LEU A 123 11.46 -3.87 -3.67
CA LEU A 123 10.08 -3.51 -3.36
C LEU A 123 9.82 -3.53 -1.86
N GLU A 124 9.42 -2.39 -1.30
CA GLU A 124 8.85 -2.27 0.03
C GLU A 124 7.34 -2.15 -0.08
N LEU A 125 6.65 -3.24 0.27
CA LEU A 125 5.20 -3.33 0.20
C LEU A 125 4.58 -3.19 1.59
N SER A 126 3.96 -2.05 1.83
CA SER A 126 3.06 -1.84 2.97
C SER A 126 1.66 -2.32 2.60
N SER A 127 1.00 -3.01 3.50
CA SER A 127 -0.39 -3.43 3.31
C SER A 127 -1.23 -3.05 4.51
N SER A 128 -2.12 -2.08 4.30
CA SER A 128 -3.01 -1.59 5.35
C SER A 128 -4.30 -1.01 4.78
N ASP A 129 -5.39 -1.14 5.54
CA ASP A 129 -6.68 -0.54 5.18
C ASP A 129 -6.80 0.90 5.72
N ARG A 130 -5.79 1.43 6.44
CA ARG A 130 -5.75 2.81 6.91
C ARG A 130 -5.41 3.79 5.79
N LEU A 131 -5.82 5.04 5.95
CA LEU A 131 -5.34 6.11 5.09
C LEU A 131 -3.92 6.50 5.50
N VAL A 132 -2.95 6.33 4.58
CA VAL A 132 -1.56 6.75 4.79
C VAL A 132 -1.32 8.15 4.24
N ASP A 133 -0.37 8.87 4.83
CA ASP A 133 0.15 10.10 4.26
C ASP A 133 1.27 9.76 3.27
N VAL A 134 0.94 9.80 1.97
CA VAL A 134 1.85 9.39 0.89
C VAL A 134 3.17 10.13 0.92
N ILE A 135 3.13 11.44 1.15
CA ILE A 135 4.32 12.30 1.13
C ILE A 135 5.14 12.11 2.41
N ARG A 136 4.49 12.18 3.57
CA ARG A 136 5.17 12.11 4.86
C ARG A 136 5.77 10.74 5.12
N GLU A 137 5.05 9.67 4.75
CA GLU A 137 5.52 8.29 4.91
C GLU A 137 6.44 7.85 3.77
N GLY A 138 6.60 8.68 2.72
CA GLY A 138 7.56 8.48 1.64
C GLY A 138 7.18 7.35 0.67
N PHE A 139 5.89 7.11 0.46
CA PHE A 139 5.45 6.17 -0.57
C PHE A 139 5.59 6.77 -1.97
N ASP A 140 6.03 5.96 -2.92
CA ASP A 140 6.10 6.34 -4.34
C ASP A 140 4.71 6.33 -4.97
N CYS A 141 3.90 5.32 -4.63
CA CYS A 141 2.49 5.25 -5.00
C CYS A 141 1.68 4.43 -3.99
N VAL A 142 0.38 4.68 -3.95
CA VAL A 142 -0.55 3.94 -3.10
C VAL A 142 -1.81 3.56 -3.87
N VAL A 143 -2.36 2.38 -3.59
CA VAL A 143 -3.66 1.94 -4.09
C VAL A 143 -4.74 2.30 -3.08
N ARG A 144 -5.82 2.92 -3.53
CA ARG A 144 -6.96 3.27 -2.68
C ARG A 144 -8.26 2.82 -3.30
N VAL A 145 -9.16 2.35 -2.44
CA VAL A 145 -10.52 1.92 -2.77
C VAL A 145 -11.51 2.90 -2.16
N GLY A 146 -12.52 3.29 -2.95
CA GLY A 146 -13.55 4.24 -2.55
C GLY A 146 -13.29 5.66 -3.04
N ALA A 147 -14.17 6.57 -2.62
CA ALA A 147 -14.08 7.98 -2.99
C ALA A 147 -12.84 8.64 -2.39
N LEU A 148 -12.12 9.40 -3.20
CA LEU A 148 -10.94 10.14 -2.79
C LEU A 148 -11.34 11.54 -2.30
N LYS A 149 -10.68 12.00 -1.24
CA LYS A 149 -10.72 13.41 -0.85
C LYS A 149 -9.67 14.18 -1.63
N ASP A 150 -9.94 15.45 -1.90
CA ASP A 150 -8.95 16.34 -2.51
C ASP A 150 -7.72 16.47 -1.60
N SER A 151 -6.56 16.12 -2.13
CA SER A 151 -5.30 16.02 -1.36
C SER A 151 -4.10 16.64 -2.08
N GLY A 152 -4.30 17.27 -3.25
CA GLY A 152 -3.19 17.75 -4.07
C GLY A 152 -2.31 16.65 -4.66
N LEU A 153 -2.69 15.38 -4.51
CA LEU A 153 -2.03 14.23 -5.12
C LEU A 153 -2.65 13.92 -6.48
N ILE A 154 -1.90 13.24 -7.35
CA ILE A 154 -2.46 12.75 -8.61
C ILE A 154 -3.17 11.43 -8.33
N ALA A 155 -4.41 11.32 -8.80
CA ALA A 155 -5.19 10.09 -8.77
C ALA A 155 -5.40 9.57 -10.19
N ARG A 156 -4.92 8.35 -10.46
CA ARG A 156 -5.15 7.62 -11.70
C ARG A 156 -6.18 6.52 -11.44
N PRO A 157 -7.38 6.61 -12.02
CA PRO A 157 -8.38 5.54 -11.92
C PRO A 157 -7.83 4.24 -12.54
N LEU A 158 -8.05 3.12 -11.87
CA LEU A 158 -7.67 1.78 -12.36
C LEU A 158 -8.91 1.00 -12.82
N VAL A 159 -9.79 0.66 -11.87
CA VAL A 159 -10.98 -0.17 -12.08
C VAL A 159 -12.11 0.28 -11.15
N LYS A 160 -13.31 -0.25 -11.38
CA LYS A 160 -14.43 -0.19 -10.42
C LYS A 160 -14.76 -1.60 -9.96
N LEU A 161 -14.95 -1.79 -8.66
CA LEU A 161 -15.30 -3.08 -8.06
C LEU A 161 -16.80 -3.16 -7.82
N THR A 162 -17.45 -4.13 -8.42
CA THR A 162 -18.86 -4.41 -8.13
C THR A 162 -19.00 -4.86 -6.68
N GLN A 163 -19.85 -4.18 -5.91
CA GLN A 163 -20.21 -4.56 -4.56
C GLN A 163 -21.35 -5.56 -4.56
N ILE A 164 -21.31 -6.48 -3.61
CA ILE A 164 -22.37 -7.44 -3.32
C ILE A 164 -22.65 -7.44 -1.83
N ASN A 165 -23.84 -7.93 -1.47
CA ASN A 165 -24.26 -8.10 -0.10
C ASN A 165 -24.10 -9.56 0.27
N CYS A 166 -23.50 -9.85 1.41
CA CYS A 166 -23.26 -11.23 1.85
C CYS A 166 -23.65 -11.43 3.31
N ALA A 167 -24.05 -12.66 3.61
CA ALA A 167 -24.19 -13.18 4.97
C ALA A 167 -23.70 -14.63 5.01
N SER A 168 -23.35 -15.13 6.19
CA SER A 168 -23.04 -16.56 6.34
C SER A 168 -24.31 -17.41 6.38
N PRO A 169 -24.26 -18.68 5.95
CA PRO A 169 -25.39 -19.62 6.07
C PRO A 169 -25.91 -19.72 7.50
N ASP A 170 -25.01 -19.77 8.48
CA ASP A 170 -25.36 -19.83 9.91
C ASP A 170 -26.17 -18.61 10.38
N TYR A 171 -25.79 -17.42 9.90
CA TYR A 171 -26.55 -16.20 10.19
C TYR A 171 -27.95 -16.29 9.57
N LEU A 172 -28.04 -16.69 8.30
CA LEU A 172 -29.30 -16.80 7.56
C LEU A 172 -30.21 -17.88 8.13
N ALA A 173 -29.66 -18.97 8.65
CA ALA A 173 -30.44 -20.01 9.33
C ALA A 173 -31.11 -19.49 10.62
N ARG A 174 -30.48 -18.55 11.31
CA ARG A 174 -30.99 -17.98 12.58
C ARG A 174 -31.95 -16.80 12.39
N PHE A 175 -31.69 -15.97 11.39
CA PHE A 175 -32.41 -14.69 11.22
C PHE A 175 -33.26 -14.64 9.94
N GLY A 176 -33.22 -15.67 9.09
CA GLY A 176 -33.92 -15.71 7.81
C GLY A 176 -33.17 -15.06 6.66
N TYR A 177 -33.71 -15.21 5.46
CA TYR A 177 -33.21 -14.62 4.22
C TYR A 177 -33.96 -13.32 3.94
N PRO A 178 -33.34 -12.14 3.98
CA PRO A 178 -33.99 -10.91 3.58
C PRO A 178 -34.34 -10.95 2.08
N GLN A 179 -35.56 -10.62 1.72
CA GLN A 179 -36.07 -10.58 0.35
C GLN A 179 -36.28 -9.16 -0.16
N SER A 180 -36.44 -8.23 0.77
CA SER A 180 -36.70 -6.81 0.51
C SER A 180 -35.82 -5.90 1.39
N LEU A 181 -35.84 -4.60 1.11
CA LEU A 181 -35.12 -3.60 1.94
C LEU A 181 -35.76 -3.41 3.30
N GLU A 182 -37.07 -3.66 3.39
CA GLU A 182 -37.83 -3.56 4.63
C GLU A 182 -37.41 -4.63 5.64
N ASP A 183 -37.07 -5.85 5.14
CA ASP A 183 -36.62 -6.96 5.99
C ASP A 183 -35.31 -6.63 6.71
N LEU A 184 -34.51 -5.70 6.17
CA LEU A 184 -33.25 -5.27 6.80
C LEU A 184 -33.44 -4.64 8.19
N ALA A 185 -34.66 -4.26 8.56
CA ALA A 185 -34.96 -3.76 9.90
C ALA A 185 -34.71 -4.82 10.99
N ASP A 186 -34.87 -6.11 10.64
CA ASP A 186 -34.68 -7.26 11.52
C ASP A 186 -33.27 -7.87 11.42
N HIS A 187 -32.41 -7.30 10.57
CA HIS A 187 -31.07 -7.77 10.35
C HIS A 187 -29.98 -6.83 10.89
N ALA A 188 -28.88 -7.43 11.33
CA ALA A 188 -27.69 -6.71 11.77
C ALA A 188 -26.73 -6.47 10.58
N LEU A 189 -26.33 -5.21 10.39
CA LEU A 189 -25.25 -4.84 9.48
C LEU A 189 -23.95 -4.74 10.27
N ILE A 190 -22.90 -5.41 9.82
CA ILE A 190 -21.53 -5.14 10.27
C ILE A 190 -21.07 -3.86 9.57
N HIS A 191 -20.58 -2.89 10.32
CA HIS A 191 -20.14 -1.62 9.75
C HIS A 191 -18.65 -1.65 9.44
N TYR A 192 -18.28 -1.16 8.26
CA TYR A 192 -16.90 -0.89 7.90
C TYR A 192 -16.63 0.61 7.97
N ALA A 193 -15.58 1.01 8.67
CA ALA A 193 -15.13 2.40 8.73
C ALA A 193 -13.60 2.44 8.71
N SER A 194 -12.99 3.09 7.73
CA SER A 194 -11.52 3.24 7.63
C SER A 194 -10.91 3.96 8.85
N THR A 195 -11.71 4.76 9.54
CA THR A 195 -11.36 5.42 10.81
C THR A 195 -12.46 5.12 11.84
N LEU A 196 -12.09 4.50 12.94
CA LEU A 196 -13.02 4.21 14.03
C LEU A 196 -13.58 5.52 14.62
N GLY A 197 -14.83 5.48 15.10
CA GLY A 197 -15.55 6.65 15.59
C GLY A 197 -16.47 7.30 14.54
N VAL A 198 -16.31 6.98 13.27
CA VAL A 198 -17.21 7.38 12.18
C VAL A 198 -18.08 6.18 11.83
N ARG A 199 -19.38 6.26 12.05
CA ARG A 199 -20.32 5.20 11.69
C ARG A 199 -20.95 5.48 10.34
N PRO A 200 -20.91 4.52 9.38
CA PRO A 200 -21.65 4.64 8.12
C PRO A 200 -23.15 4.80 8.36
N PRO A 201 -23.89 5.48 7.46
CA PRO A 201 -25.32 5.78 7.66
C PRO A 201 -26.24 4.58 7.58
N GLY A 202 -25.74 3.39 7.18
CA GLY A 202 -26.51 2.16 7.11
C GLY A 202 -26.15 1.30 5.91
N PHE A 203 -27.11 0.55 5.40
CA PHE A 203 -27.00 -0.28 4.21
C PHE A 203 -27.13 0.61 2.95
N GLU A 204 -26.14 0.58 2.10
CA GLU A 204 -26.11 1.37 0.86
C GLU A 204 -26.84 0.64 -0.28
N VAL A 205 -27.63 1.36 -1.05
CA VAL A 205 -28.30 0.82 -2.23
C VAL A 205 -28.42 1.89 -3.30
N VAL A 206 -28.30 1.46 -4.57
CA VAL A 206 -28.59 2.32 -5.73
C VAL A 206 -30.02 2.05 -6.21
N ILE A 207 -30.89 3.08 -6.16
CA ILE A 207 -32.26 3.02 -6.68
C ILE A 207 -32.42 4.18 -7.65
N ASP A 208 -32.87 3.89 -8.87
CA ASP A 208 -33.07 4.87 -9.94
C ASP A 208 -31.81 5.71 -10.22
N GLY A 209 -30.62 5.10 -10.11
CA GLY A 209 -29.35 5.77 -10.33
C GLY A 209 -28.89 6.67 -9.19
N ALA A 210 -29.63 6.72 -8.07
CA ALA A 210 -29.27 7.50 -6.88
C ALA A 210 -28.89 6.59 -5.71
N VAL A 211 -27.81 6.97 -5.01
CA VAL A 211 -27.40 6.28 -3.77
C VAL A 211 -28.37 6.63 -2.66
N ARG A 212 -28.90 5.61 -2.00
CA ARG A 212 -29.74 5.72 -0.80
C ARG A 212 -29.18 4.86 0.32
N TRP A 213 -29.56 5.20 1.55
CA TRP A 213 -29.12 4.50 2.75
C TRP A 213 -30.33 3.98 3.51
N VAL A 214 -30.36 2.68 3.75
CA VAL A 214 -31.37 2.03 4.58
C VAL A 214 -30.81 1.90 6.00
N LYS A 215 -31.54 2.42 6.95
CA LYS A 215 -31.14 2.33 8.38
C LYS A 215 -31.25 0.87 8.82
N THR A 216 -30.17 0.34 9.36
CA THR A 216 -30.08 -1.05 9.84
C THR A 216 -29.57 -1.08 11.28
N GLY A 217 -29.88 -2.17 11.98
CA GLY A 217 -29.23 -2.52 13.24
C GLY A 217 -27.76 -2.88 13.02
N GLY A 218 -27.05 -3.13 14.12
CA GLY A 218 -25.66 -3.61 14.13
C GLY A 218 -24.85 -3.00 15.25
N ILE A 219 -24.06 -3.84 15.90
CA ILE A 219 -23.26 -3.47 17.09
C ILE A 219 -21.75 -3.52 16.82
N LEU A 220 -21.34 -4.03 15.66
CA LEU A 220 -19.94 -4.19 15.32
C LEU A 220 -19.52 -3.21 14.23
N THR A 221 -18.44 -2.48 14.48
CA THR A 221 -17.74 -1.64 13.49
C THR A 221 -16.29 -2.07 13.44
N VAL A 222 -15.77 -2.31 12.25
CA VAL A 222 -14.38 -2.72 12.00
C VAL A 222 -13.72 -1.79 10.99
N ASN A 223 -12.39 -1.76 11.01
CA ASN A 223 -11.57 -0.95 10.10
C ASN A 223 -10.61 -1.77 9.24
N SER A 224 -10.77 -3.08 9.25
CA SER A 224 -9.99 -4.02 8.41
C SER A 224 -10.94 -4.85 7.57
N THR A 225 -10.66 -4.97 6.28
CA THR A 225 -11.45 -5.76 5.34
C THR A 225 -11.42 -7.26 5.67
N GLU A 226 -10.31 -7.77 6.20
CA GLU A 226 -10.21 -9.17 6.65
C GLU A 226 -11.08 -9.43 7.88
N THR A 227 -11.04 -8.53 8.88
CA THR A 227 -11.90 -8.63 10.07
C THR A 227 -13.38 -8.48 9.70
N TYR A 228 -13.70 -7.62 8.72
CA TYR A 228 -15.05 -7.44 8.19
C TYR A 228 -15.62 -8.73 7.61
N GLN A 229 -14.84 -9.42 6.76
CA GLN A 229 -15.21 -10.71 6.19
C GLN A 229 -15.32 -11.79 7.27
N ALA A 230 -14.33 -11.89 8.18
CA ALA A 230 -14.31 -12.88 9.25
C ALA A 230 -15.53 -12.74 10.19
N ALA A 231 -15.92 -11.51 10.52
CA ALA A 231 -17.11 -11.25 11.34
C ALA A 231 -18.40 -11.72 10.65
N CYS A 232 -18.52 -11.56 9.34
CA CYS A 232 -19.66 -12.06 8.57
C CYS A 232 -19.70 -13.59 8.55
N ILE A 233 -18.57 -14.25 8.29
CA ILE A 233 -18.45 -15.72 8.33
C ILE A 233 -18.81 -16.25 9.72
N ALA A 234 -18.41 -15.56 10.78
CA ALA A 234 -18.77 -15.91 12.16
C ALA A 234 -20.26 -15.68 12.51
N GLY A 235 -21.08 -15.24 11.56
CA GLY A 235 -22.51 -15.07 11.77
C GLY A 235 -22.93 -13.83 12.57
N LEU A 236 -22.11 -12.74 12.53
CA LEU A 236 -22.41 -11.52 13.27
C LEU A 236 -23.31 -10.53 12.50
N GLY A 237 -23.55 -10.78 11.20
CA GLY A 237 -24.40 -9.91 10.42
C GLY A 237 -24.11 -9.93 8.92
N ILE A 238 -24.74 -8.99 8.22
CA ILE A 238 -24.62 -8.77 6.78
C ILE A 238 -23.43 -7.83 6.51
N ILE A 239 -22.75 -8.03 5.39
CA ILE A 239 -21.70 -7.13 4.88
C ILE A 239 -21.98 -6.70 3.44
N GLN A 240 -21.46 -5.53 3.06
CA GLN A 240 -21.39 -5.03 1.68
C GLN A 240 -19.93 -4.95 1.26
N VAL A 241 -19.53 -5.75 0.28
CA VAL A 241 -18.11 -5.93 -0.07
C VAL A 241 -17.90 -6.05 -1.57
N PRO A 242 -16.72 -5.72 -2.09
CA PRO A 242 -16.34 -6.09 -3.44
C PRO A 242 -16.43 -7.62 -3.65
N ARG A 243 -17.12 -8.03 -4.72
CA ARG A 243 -17.29 -9.46 -5.07
C ARG A 243 -15.95 -10.19 -5.16
N THR A 244 -14.96 -9.55 -5.73
CA THR A 244 -13.59 -10.09 -5.87
C THR A 244 -12.96 -10.44 -4.52
N GLY A 245 -13.22 -9.63 -3.48
CA GLY A 245 -12.68 -9.84 -2.14
C GLY A 245 -13.19 -11.10 -1.43
N VAL A 246 -14.43 -11.53 -1.74
CA VAL A 246 -15.11 -12.68 -1.09
C VAL A 246 -15.31 -13.87 -2.02
N ARG A 247 -14.70 -13.86 -3.22
CA ARG A 247 -14.86 -14.92 -4.25
C ARG A 247 -14.58 -16.32 -3.70
N GLU A 248 -13.55 -16.46 -2.88
CA GLU A 248 -13.19 -17.75 -2.27
C GLU A 248 -14.21 -18.21 -1.23
N ALA A 249 -14.65 -17.32 -0.35
CA ALA A 249 -15.67 -17.63 0.67
C ALA A 249 -17.04 -17.99 0.05
N LEU A 250 -17.40 -17.33 -1.06
CA LEU A 250 -18.60 -17.71 -1.82
C LEU A 250 -18.47 -19.10 -2.44
N ARG A 251 -17.30 -19.44 -3.01
CA ARG A 251 -17.05 -20.78 -3.59
C ARG A 251 -16.99 -21.88 -2.54
N ALA A 252 -16.46 -21.57 -1.36
CA ALA A 252 -16.42 -22.51 -0.23
C ALA A 252 -17.79 -22.69 0.45
N GLY A 253 -18.75 -21.80 0.18
CA GLY A 253 -20.04 -21.82 0.84
C GLY A 253 -20.05 -21.17 2.23
N ASP A 254 -18.95 -20.51 2.63
CA ASP A 254 -18.85 -19.78 3.91
C ASP A 254 -19.70 -18.50 3.89
N LEU A 255 -19.94 -17.96 2.70
CA LEU A 255 -20.79 -16.79 2.46
C LEU A 255 -21.80 -17.06 1.34
N THR A 256 -22.96 -16.44 1.46
CA THR A 256 -24.04 -16.46 0.47
C THR A 256 -24.36 -15.02 0.06
N GLU A 257 -24.49 -14.77 -1.25
CA GLU A 257 -24.96 -13.48 -1.76
C GLU A 257 -26.47 -13.34 -1.46
N ILE A 258 -26.85 -12.20 -0.91
CA ILE A 258 -28.23 -11.85 -0.58
C ILE A 258 -28.61 -10.55 -1.27
N LEU A 259 -29.91 -10.31 -1.47
CA LEU A 259 -30.45 -9.09 -2.07
C LEU A 259 -29.67 -8.65 -3.34
N PRO A 260 -29.47 -9.53 -4.36
CA PRO A 260 -28.66 -9.22 -5.52
C PRO A 260 -29.21 -8.08 -6.38
N GLN A 261 -30.49 -7.75 -6.22
CA GLN A 261 -31.19 -6.63 -6.86
C GLN A 261 -30.90 -5.28 -6.18
N TYR A 262 -30.41 -5.29 -4.93
CA TYR A 262 -30.15 -4.09 -4.13
C TYR A 262 -28.65 -3.97 -3.81
N ARG A 263 -27.87 -3.53 -4.76
CA ARG A 263 -26.41 -3.38 -4.61
C ARG A 263 -26.02 -1.95 -4.29
N ALA A 264 -24.94 -1.82 -3.57
CA ALA A 264 -24.26 -0.54 -3.38
C ALA A 264 -23.57 -0.06 -4.66
N GLU A 265 -23.18 1.21 -4.70
CA GLU A 265 -22.43 1.77 -5.82
C GLU A 265 -21.07 1.06 -5.98
N PRO A 266 -20.63 0.77 -7.22
CA PRO A 266 -19.33 0.17 -7.45
C PRO A 266 -18.20 1.03 -6.89
N LEU A 267 -17.30 0.44 -6.11
CA LEU A 267 -16.18 1.15 -5.50
C LEU A 267 -15.08 1.46 -6.53
N PRO A 268 -14.71 2.72 -6.75
CA PRO A 268 -13.57 3.07 -7.58
C PRO A 268 -12.28 2.61 -6.90
N VAL A 269 -11.34 2.11 -7.69
CA VAL A 269 -9.96 1.85 -7.30
C VAL A 269 -9.07 2.80 -8.02
N SER A 270 -8.26 3.52 -7.29
CA SER A 270 -7.35 4.51 -7.85
C SER A 270 -5.93 4.29 -7.33
N LEU A 271 -4.98 4.60 -8.19
CA LEU A 271 -3.58 4.69 -7.86
C LEU A 271 -3.26 6.15 -7.59
N ILE A 272 -2.71 6.43 -6.42
CA ILE A 272 -2.42 7.78 -5.94
C ILE A 272 -0.92 7.94 -5.79
N TYR A 273 -0.38 9.07 -6.24
CA TYR A 273 1.04 9.37 -6.16
C TYR A 273 1.28 10.88 -6.09
N PRO A 274 2.43 11.31 -5.53
CA PRO A 274 2.78 12.72 -5.46
C PRO A 274 2.90 13.33 -6.85
N HIS A 275 2.51 14.61 -6.98
CA HIS A 275 2.73 15.38 -8.20
C HIS A 275 4.23 15.59 -8.40
N ARG A 276 4.88 14.68 -9.13
CA ARG A 276 6.25 14.84 -9.60
C ARG A 276 6.22 15.06 -11.10
N ARG A 277 6.92 16.06 -11.60
CA ARG A 277 7.03 16.32 -13.05
C ARG A 277 7.55 15.10 -13.81
N ASN A 278 8.41 14.32 -13.16
CA ASN A 278 8.93 13.06 -13.71
C ASN A 278 8.83 11.99 -12.61
N LEU A 279 7.94 11.03 -12.79
CA LEU A 279 7.93 9.80 -12.01
C LEU A 279 9.14 8.96 -12.42
N SER A 280 9.76 8.29 -11.46
CA SER A 280 10.84 7.35 -11.75
C SER A 280 10.34 6.21 -12.63
N ARG A 281 11.21 5.67 -13.47
CA ARG A 281 10.88 4.60 -14.43
C ARG A 281 10.37 3.35 -13.72
N ARG A 282 10.95 3.01 -12.56
CA ARG A 282 10.52 1.87 -11.73
C ARG A 282 9.09 2.04 -11.22
N VAL A 283 8.71 3.27 -10.80
CA VAL A 283 7.34 3.57 -10.36
C VAL A 283 6.37 3.44 -11.52
N HIS A 284 6.71 3.98 -12.69
CA HIS A 284 5.88 3.91 -13.89
C HIS A 284 5.61 2.47 -14.32
N LEU A 285 6.66 1.63 -14.38
CA LEU A 285 6.55 0.22 -14.72
C LEU A 285 5.68 -0.56 -13.74
N PHE A 286 5.87 -0.33 -12.44
CA PHE A 286 5.03 -0.97 -11.44
C PHE A 286 3.56 -0.57 -11.58
N MET A 287 3.29 0.72 -11.84
CA MET A 287 1.94 1.22 -12.03
C MET A 287 1.26 0.62 -13.28
N GLU A 288 2.00 0.42 -14.36
CA GLU A 288 1.50 -0.22 -15.58
C GLU A 288 1.22 -1.71 -15.35
N TRP A 289 2.19 -2.42 -14.76
CA TRP A 289 2.04 -3.83 -14.39
C TRP A 289 0.83 -4.04 -13.47
N LEU A 290 0.70 -3.25 -12.41
CA LEU A 290 -0.42 -3.31 -11.49
C LEU A 290 -1.75 -2.99 -12.18
N GLY A 291 -1.77 -2.00 -13.07
CA GLY A 291 -2.96 -1.67 -13.86
C GLY A 291 -3.42 -2.83 -14.75
N GLY A 292 -2.49 -3.58 -15.32
CA GLY A 292 -2.77 -4.81 -16.07
C GLY A 292 -3.38 -5.90 -15.18
N LEU A 293 -2.78 -6.16 -14.02
CA LEU A 293 -3.29 -7.13 -13.05
C LEU A 293 -4.69 -6.78 -12.55
N MET A 294 -4.94 -5.49 -12.26
CA MET A 294 -6.22 -5.04 -11.75
C MET A 294 -7.35 -5.26 -12.76
N LYS A 295 -7.11 -5.05 -14.05
CA LYS A 295 -8.11 -5.31 -15.11
C LYS A 295 -8.48 -6.79 -15.15
N ALA A 296 -7.47 -7.67 -15.17
CA ALA A 296 -7.69 -9.13 -15.16
C ALA A 296 -8.33 -9.65 -13.86
N TYR A 297 -8.19 -8.93 -12.76
CA TYR A 297 -8.76 -9.32 -11.47
C TYR A 297 -10.27 -9.06 -11.37
N VAL A 298 -10.77 -8.05 -12.09
CA VAL A 298 -12.18 -7.63 -12.04
C VAL A 298 -13.04 -8.46 -13.01
N ASP A 299 -12.47 -8.92 -14.11
CA ASP A 299 -13.10 -9.82 -15.08
C ASP A 299 -13.25 -11.24 -14.49
#